data_9430b97f08c3c6938f50831e2d2a5626
#
_entry.id   9430b97f08c3c6938f50831e2d2a5626
#
_cell.length_a   1.000
_cell.length_b   1.000
_cell.length_c   1.000
_cell.angle_alpha   90.00
_cell.angle_beta   90.00
_cell.angle_gamma   90.00
#
_symmetry.space_group_name_H-M   'P 1'
#
loop_
_entity.id
_entity.type
_entity.pdbx_description
1 polymer ?
#
loop_
_entity_poly.entity_id
_entity_poly.type
_entity_poly.pdbx_seq_one_letter_code
_entity_poly.pdbx_strand_id
1 'polypeptide(L)'
;MALAADPALNAAHAFATPGTLAALEPFPGGHIHAAHLVTYRHGGGTTRFLLQQLNTRVFPHPEQVMGNIERVTAHLARAMAKARVRDLDRRNLSLVPTRQGATWFQDADGRVWRLYHFIEGAVARAAPRDVEDAAAAAQAFGGFQRLLADFPDPALHATIPDFHFTPGRLKALEEAVDTDALGRCDAARTEIEKVFATHGLAHALIDAHLPIRVTHNDAKISNLLFDAQSGAGLCVVDLDTVMPGLAVYDFGDLVRSMATRAAEDERDLTQVRLEPGLVKAIAWGYLKEAGAFLSSAERALLITAARVIVLEQAARFLADHLQGDLYYRISRPGQNLDRARTQIRLLEELDAHAASLEREVAKL
;
A
#
# COMPACT_ATOMS: atom_id res chain seq x y z
N MET A 1 10.67 38.90 -15.16
CA MET A 1 9.91 37.76 -14.65
C MET A 1 10.74 37.08 -13.56
N ALA A 2 10.32 37.18 -12.31
CA ALA A 2 10.97 36.41 -11.24
C ALA A 2 10.79 34.93 -11.59
N LEU A 3 11.88 34.15 -11.60
CA LEU A 3 11.83 32.72 -11.65
C LEU A 3 10.91 32.27 -10.52
N ALA A 4 9.81 31.58 -10.84
CA ALA A 4 8.93 31.03 -9.82
C ALA A 4 9.81 30.15 -8.93
N ALA A 5 9.87 30.48 -7.64
CA ALA A 5 10.65 29.69 -6.69
C ALA A 5 10.13 28.25 -6.72
N ASP A 6 11.02 27.28 -6.75
CA ASP A 6 10.65 25.84 -6.73
C ASP A 6 9.75 25.57 -5.52
N PRO A 7 8.50 25.10 -5.71
CA PRO A 7 7.58 24.83 -4.61
C PRO A 7 8.14 23.89 -3.55
N ALA A 8 8.92 22.88 -3.96
CA ALA A 8 9.54 21.93 -3.06
C ALA A 8 10.64 22.60 -2.20
N LEU A 9 11.37 23.55 -2.76
CA LEU A 9 12.35 24.35 -2.02
C LEU A 9 11.67 25.19 -0.93
N ASN A 10 10.59 25.88 -1.27
CA ASN A 10 9.83 26.67 -0.30
C ASN A 10 9.24 25.79 0.81
N ALA A 11 8.69 24.63 0.44
CA ALA A 11 8.16 23.67 1.40
C ALA A 11 9.24 23.13 2.34
N ALA A 12 10.44 22.79 1.83
CA ALA A 12 11.54 22.30 2.65
C ALA A 12 11.93 23.31 3.75
N HIS A 13 11.89 24.62 3.45
CA HIS A 13 12.20 25.69 4.42
C HIS A 13 11.12 25.90 5.49
N ALA A 14 9.90 25.39 5.31
CA ALA A 14 8.82 25.50 6.28
C ALA A 14 9.02 24.58 7.51
N PHE A 15 9.82 23.52 7.38
CA PHE A 15 10.03 22.54 8.43
C PHE A 15 11.20 22.87 9.37
N ALA A 16 11.13 22.40 10.60
CA ALA A 16 12.13 22.61 11.64
C ALA A 16 13.33 21.65 11.48
N THR A 17 14.12 21.86 10.45
CA THR A 17 15.30 21.07 10.11
C THR A 17 16.59 21.71 10.64
N PRO A 18 17.64 20.91 10.96
CA PRO A 18 18.91 21.44 11.45
C PRO A 18 19.76 22.01 10.29
N GLY A 19 20.47 23.10 10.54
CA GLY A 19 21.50 23.61 9.62
C GLY A 19 20.96 24.28 8.36
N THR A 20 21.66 24.09 7.24
CA THR A 20 21.36 24.69 5.94
C THR A 20 21.05 23.63 4.89
N LEU A 21 20.10 23.91 4.02
CA LEU A 21 19.76 23.05 2.90
C LEU A 21 20.97 22.93 1.95
N ALA A 22 21.41 21.68 1.73
CA ALA A 22 22.56 21.35 0.88
C ALA A 22 22.14 20.77 -0.47
N ALA A 23 21.07 19.97 -0.52
CA ALA A 23 20.54 19.38 -1.75
C ALA A 23 19.02 19.14 -1.64
N LEU A 24 18.34 19.25 -2.79
CA LEU A 24 16.95 18.90 -2.99
C LEU A 24 16.87 18.16 -4.34
N GLU A 25 16.58 16.86 -4.30
CA GLU A 25 16.63 15.99 -5.47
C GLU A 25 15.32 15.23 -5.59
N PRO A 26 14.75 15.05 -6.80
CA PRO A 26 13.61 14.18 -6.99
C PRO A 26 13.92 12.78 -6.44
N PHE A 27 13.01 12.22 -5.64
CA PHE A 27 13.15 10.88 -5.11
C PHE A 27 12.30 9.92 -5.94
N PRO A 28 12.92 8.96 -6.66
CA PRO A 28 12.20 8.02 -7.49
C PRO A 28 11.42 7.03 -6.60
N GLY A 29 10.20 6.75 -6.98
CA GLY A 29 9.33 5.80 -6.27
C GLY A 29 8.02 6.45 -5.82
N GLY A 30 7.02 5.59 -5.57
CA GLY A 30 5.66 6.04 -5.28
C GLY A 30 4.89 6.43 -6.55
N HIS A 31 3.62 6.01 -6.59
CA HIS A 31 2.76 6.25 -7.76
C HIS A 31 1.80 7.42 -7.54
N ILE A 32 1.62 7.84 -6.30
CA ILE A 32 0.59 8.80 -5.89
C ILE A 32 1.19 10.18 -5.59
N HIS A 33 2.23 10.26 -4.78
CA HIS A 33 2.82 11.50 -4.30
C HIS A 33 4.08 11.88 -5.08
N ALA A 34 4.33 13.18 -5.22
CA ALA A 34 5.65 13.66 -5.63
C ALA A 34 6.58 13.68 -4.41
N ALA A 35 7.77 13.10 -4.55
CA ALA A 35 8.71 12.99 -3.45
C ALA A 35 10.09 13.57 -3.81
N HIS A 36 10.77 14.13 -2.81
CA HIS A 36 12.13 14.66 -2.91
C HIS A 36 12.97 14.21 -1.73
N LEU A 37 14.20 13.81 -2.02
CA LEU A 37 15.23 13.63 -1.01
C LEU A 37 15.84 14.99 -0.69
N VAL A 38 15.78 15.38 0.59
CA VAL A 38 16.26 16.68 1.06
C VAL A 38 17.43 16.44 2.01
N THR A 39 18.58 17.08 1.72
CA THR A 39 19.79 16.94 2.53
C THR A 39 20.12 18.29 3.19
N TYR A 40 20.25 18.26 4.50
CA TYR A 40 20.69 19.42 5.30
C TYR A 40 22.09 19.19 5.84
N ARG A 41 22.92 20.25 5.80
CA ARG A 41 24.29 20.25 6.37
C ARG A 41 24.29 21.02 7.67
N HIS A 42 24.90 20.44 8.70
CA HIS A 42 25.11 21.07 10.01
C HIS A 42 26.49 20.70 10.57
N GLY A 43 26.89 21.26 11.72
CA GLY A 43 28.25 21.08 12.28
C GLY A 43 28.64 19.63 12.61
N GLY A 44 27.68 18.72 12.74
CA GLY A 44 27.91 17.28 12.99
C GLY A 44 27.84 16.39 11.73
N GLY A 45 27.65 16.98 10.54
CA GLY A 45 27.54 16.21 9.29
C GLY A 45 26.33 16.60 8.45
N THR A 46 25.67 15.58 7.87
CA THR A 46 24.46 15.74 7.06
C THR A 46 23.32 14.91 7.61
N THR A 47 22.10 15.44 7.49
CA THR A 47 20.86 14.70 7.80
C THR A 47 19.96 14.73 6.57
N ARG A 48 19.36 13.60 6.23
CA ARG A 48 18.45 13.46 5.10
C ARG A 48 17.01 13.34 5.55
N PHE A 49 16.12 13.83 4.70
CA PHE A 49 14.68 13.81 4.93
C PHE A 49 13.98 13.45 3.63
N LEU A 50 12.78 12.89 3.72
CA LEU A 50 11.88 12.65 2.60
C LEU A 50 10.76 13.69 2.63
N LEU A 51 10.80 14.63 1.69
CA LEU A 51 9.74 15.62 1.48
C LEU A 51 8.74 15.07 0.48
N GLN A 52 7.46 15.06 0.84
CA GLN A 52 6.39 14.60 -0.04
C GLN A 52 5.32 15.67 -0.22
N GLN A 53 4.91 15.89 -1.47
CA GLN A 53 3.72 16.63 -1.81
C GLN A 53 2.53 15.65 -1.88
N LEU A 54 1.53 15.86 -1.05
CA LEU A 54 0.33 15.03 -1.05
C LEU A 54 -0.49 15.25 -2.32
N ASN A 55 -0.97 14.16 -2.90
CA ASN A 55 -1.91 14.22 -4.02
C ASN A 55 -3.34 14.42 -3.50
N THR A 56 -3.77 15.67 -3.45
CA THR A 56 -5.10 16.04 -2.95
C THR A 56 -6.26 15.65 -3.89
N ARG A 57 -5.98 15.16 -5.10
CA ARG A 57 -7.00 14.55 -5.96
C ARG A 57 -7.37 13.15 -5.48
N VAL A 58 -6.40 12.40 -4.97
CA VAL A 58 -6.62 11.07 -4.39
C VAL A 58 -7.06 11.18 -2.93
N PHE A 59 -6.48 12.13 -2.19
CA PHE A 59 -6.76 12.38 -0.77
C PHE A 59 -7.31 13.81 -0.60
N PRO A 60 -8.63 14.01 -0.81
CA PRO A 60 -9.22 15.36 -0.81
C PRO A 60 -9.23 16.01 0.58
N HIS A 61 -9.02 15.22 1.64
CA HIS A 61 -8.97 15.65 3.03
C HIS A 61 -7.59 15.40 3.65
N PRO A 62 -6.54 16.15 3.26
CA PRO A 62 -5.17 15.92 3.72
C PRO A 62 -5.02 16.07 5.24
N GLU A 63 -5.84 16.89 5.90
CA GLU A 63 -5.89 17.03 7.36
C GLU A 63 -6.29 15.71 8.06
N GLN A 64 -7.19 14.92 7.45
CA GLN A 64 -7.61 13.62 7.98
C GLN A 64 -6.49 12.57 7.78
N VAL A 65 -5.83 12.58 6.62
CA VAL A 65 -4.67 11.73 6.33
C VAL A 65 -3.56 11.99 7.35
N MET A 66 -3.21 13.26 7.53
CA MET A 66 -2.14 13.63 8.46
C MET A 66 -2.51 13.33 9.93
N GLY A 67 -3.76 13.56 10.32
CA GLY A 67 -4.26 13.21 11.65
C GLY A 67 -4.19 11.69 11.92
N ASN A 68 -4.51 10.85 10.92
CA ASN A 68 -4.33 9.40 11.04
C ASN A 68 -2.85 9.03 11.20
N ILE A 69 -1.97 9.56 10.37
CA ILE A 69 -0.53 9.27 10.39
C ILE A 69 0.09 9.67 11.74
N GLU A 70 -0.23 10.86 12.26
CA GLU A 70 0.24 11.32 13.57
C GLU A 70 -0.17 10.35 14.68
N ARG A 71 -1.43 9.97 14.71
CA ARG A 71 -1.96 9.06 15.75
C ARG A 71 -1.36 7.66 15.62
N VAL A 72 -1.25 7.13 14.41
CA VAL A 72 -0.69 5.80 14.13
C VAL A 72 0.80 5.76 14.49
N THR A 73 1.59 6.70 14.01
CA THR A 73 3.04 6.73 14.30
C THR A 73 3.33 6.93 15.79
N ALA A 74 2.57 7.78 16.48
CA ALA A 74 2.69 7.97 17.91
C ALA A 74 2.28 6.72 18.70
N HIS A 75 1.23 6.00 18.28
CA HIS A 75 0.82 4.74 18.92
C HIS A 75 1.89 3.65 18.71
N LEU A 76 2.37 3.46 17.47
CA LEU A 76 3.44 2.52 17.15
C LEU A 76 4.71 2.79 17.96
N ALA A 77 5.12 4.05 18.07
CA ALA A 77 6.30 4.43 18.86
C ALA A 77 6.16 3.99 20.34
N ARG A 78 4.99 4.23 20.95
CA ARG A 78 4.71 3.79 22.32
C ARG A 78 4.68 2.26 22.46
N ALA A 79 4.00 1.58 21.54
CA ALA A 79 3.89 0.11 21.54
C ALA A 79 5.26 -0.56 21.36
N MET A 80 6.06 -0.09 20.42
CA MET A 80 7.42 -0.58 20.16
C MET A 80 8.36 -0.30 21.35
N ALA A 81 8.28 0.88 21.98
CA ALA A 81 9.06 1.21 23.16
C ALA A 81 8.71 0.28 24.35
N LYS A 82 7.40 0.03 24.58
CA LYS A 82 6.92 -0.95 25.58
C LYS A 82 7.44 -2.36 25.31
N ALA A 83 7.49 -2.75 24.03
CA ALA A 83 8.03 -4.04 23.58
C ALA A 83 9.58 -4.07 23.56
N ARG A 84 10.26 -2.98 23.93
CA ARG A 84 11.72 -2.82 23.93
C ARG A 84 12.35 -3.11 22.56
N VAL A 85 11.67 -2.72 21.49
CA VAL A 85 12.21 -2.82 20.14
C VAL A 85 13.41 -1.89 20.00
N ARG A 86 14.50 -2.38 19.40
CA ARG A 86 15.70 -1.58 19.13
C ARG A 86 15.53 -0.80 17.81
N ASP A 87 16.31 0.26 17.64
CA ASP A 87 16.37 1.08 16.42
C ASP A 87 14.99 1.64 16.01
N LEU A 88 14.26 2.21 16.98
CA LEU A 88 12.90 2.72 16.79
C LEU A 88 12.80 3.78 15.68
N ASP A 89 13.81 4.61 15.55
CA ASP A 89 13.97 5.65 14.54
C ASP A 89 14.03 5.10 13.11
N ARG A 90 14.39 3.81 12.95
CA ARG A 90 14.40 3.12 11.66
C ARG A 90 13.18 2.21 11.44
N ARG A 91 12.39 1.92 12.50
CA ARG A 91 11.28 0.95 12.46
C ARG A 91 9.90 1.58 12.43
N ASN A 92 9.84 2.89 12.59
CA ASN A 92 8.62 3.68 12.55
C ASN A 92 8.87 4.97 11.76
N LEU A 93 7.89 5.40 10.98
CA LEU A 93 7.98 6.71 10.33
C LEU A 93 7.95 7.82 11.39
N SER A 94 8.80 8.81 11.20
CA SER A 94 8.88 9.98 12.08
C SER A 94 8.68 11.25 11.28
N LEU A 95 7.62 12.01 11.59
CA LEU A 95 7.33 13.30 10.98
C LEU A 95 8.24 14.37 11.56
N VAL A 96 8.70 15.27 10.71
CA VAL A 96 9.40 16.49 11.10
C VAL A 96 8.37 17.60 11.20
N PRO A 97 8.23 18.29 12.34
CA PRO A 97 7.28 19.39 12.46
C PRO A 97 7.71 20.61 11.62
N THR A 98 6.76 21.44 11.25
CA THR A 98 7.03 22.79 10.73
C THR A 98 7.63 23.66 11.83
N ARG A 99 8.16 24.81 11.46
CA ARG A 99 8.65 25.82 12.45
C ARG A 99 7.55 26.36 13.36
N GLN A 100 6.28 26.18 12.99
CA GLN A 100 5.11 26.51 13.81
C GLN A 100 4.57 25.31 14.62
N GLY A 101 5.19 24.13 14.51
CA GLY A 101 4.85 22.94 15.27
C GLY A 101 3.78 22.04 14.62
N ALA A 102 3.28 22.37 13.43
CA ALA A 102 2.37 21.49 12.67
C ALA A 102 3.16 20.35 11.98
N THR A 103 2.52 19.24 11.70
CA THR A 103 3.15 18.06 11.07
C THR A 103 3.10 18.09 9.55
N TRP A 104 2.43 19.07 8.97
CA TRP A 104 2.32 19.31 7.54
C TRP A 104 2.27 20.82 7.25
N PHE A 105 2.54 21.18 6.00
CA PHE A 105 2.58 22.54 5.52
C PHE A 105 1.72 22.70 4.27
N GLN A 106 0.92 23.75 4.19
CA GLN A 106 0.21 24.15 2.98
C GLN A 106 0.86 25.43 2.43
N ASP A 107 1.27 25.39 1.15
CA ASP A 107 1.83 26.54 0.47
C ASP A 107 0.74 27.50 -0.04
N ALA A 108 1.16 28.64 -0.58
CA ALA A 108 0.24 29.68 -1.07
C ALA A 108 -0.64 29.23 -2.26
N ASP A 109 -0.23 28.19 -2.98
CA ASP A 109 -0.98 27.60 -4.09
C ASP A 109 -1.90 26.45 -3.62
N GLY A 110 -1.97 26.20 -2.31
CA GLY A 110 -2.81 25.16 -1.72
C GLY A 110 -2.21 23.75 -1.77
N ARG A 111 -0.94 23.59 -2.21
CA ARG A 111 -0.26 22.30 -2.18
C ARG A 111 0.07 21.93 -0.74
N VAL A 112 -0.14 20.67 -0.40
CA VAL A 112 0.11 20.14 0.95
C VAL A 112 1.38 19.31 0.95
N TRP A 113 2.24 19.56 1.95
CA TRP A 113 3.57 18.97 2.08
C TRP A 113 3.76 18.38 3.47
N ARG A 114 4.48 17.25 3.53
CA ARG A 114 4.96 16.64 4.77
C ARG A 114 6.43 16.27 4.65
N LEU A 115 7.12 16.19 5.77
CA LEU A 115 8.53 15.84 5.84
C LEU A 115 8.72 14.70 6.82
N TYR A 116 9.37 13.62 6.37
CA TYR A 116 9.79 12.50 7.22
C TYR A 116 11.30 12.50 7.40
N HIS A 117 11.76 12.02 8.56
CA HIS A 117 13.14 11.58 8.68
C HIS A 117 13.41 10.45 7.70
N PHE A 118 14.53 10.55 6.96
CA PHE A 118 14.91 9.50 6.01
C PHE A 118 15.46 8.30 6.77
N ILE A 119 15.00 7.10 6.42
CA ILE A 119 15.45 5.85 7.06
C ILE A 119 16.71 5.35 6.35
N GLU A 120 17.86 5.59 6.98
CA GLU A 120 19.17 5.25 6.45
C GLU A 120 19.40 3.73 6.39
N GLY A 121 20.15 3.26 5.35
CA GLY A 121 20.46 1.84 5.20
C GLY A 121 19.25 0.94 4.94
N ALA A 122 18.15 1.52 4.45
CA ALA A 122 16.95 0.80 4.08
C ALA A 122 16.78 0.75 2.55
N VAL A 123 16.15 -0.32 2.06
CA VAL A 123 15.84 -0.52 0.64
C VAL A 123 14.39 -0.97 0.47
N ALA A 124 13.69 -0.41 -0.53
CA ALA A 124 12.40 -0.92 -0.97
C ALA A 124 12.59 -2.03 -2.02
N ARG A 125 11.62 -2.92 -2.14
CA ARG A 125 11.61 -4.00 -3.15
C ARG A 125 10.31 -3.99 -3.93
N ALA A 126 10.40 -4.21 -5.24
CA ALA A 126 9.22 -4.32 -6.10
C ALA A 126 8.60 -5.73 -6.06
N ALA A 127 9.42 -6.76 -5.77
CA ALA A 127 9.01 -8.16 -5.65
C ALA A 127 9.90 -8.88 -4.62
N PRO A 128 9.46 -10.00 -4.02
CA PRO A 128 10.30 -10.80 -3.15
C PRO A 128 11.40 -11.49 -3.96
N ARG A 129 12.62 -11.56 -3.43
CA ARG A 129 13.74 -12.28 -4.05
C ARG A 129 13.60 -13.80 -3.87
N ASP A 130 13.03 -14.21 -2.73
CA ASP A 130 12.88 -15.59 -2.28
C ASP A 130 11.68 -15.71 -1.32
N VAL A 131 11.47 -16.89 -0.78
CA VAL A 131 10.41 -17.17 0.18
C VAL A 131 10.67 -16.51 1.53
N GLU A 132 11.91 -16.31 1.89
CA GLU A 132 12.35 -15.63 3.11
C GLU A 132 11.96 -14.15 3.08
N ASP A 133 12.16 -13.47 1.95
CA ASP A 133 11.70 -12.08 1.75
C ASP A 133 10.18 -11.98 1.87
N ALA A 134 9.44 -12.89 1.25
CA ALA A 134 7.98 -12.92 1.31
C ALA A 134 7.47 -13.14 2.76
N ALA A 135 8.10 -14.07 3.48
CA ALA A 135 7.80 -14.31 4.89
C ALA A 135 8.13 -13.09 5.77
N ALA A 136 9.29 -12.45 5.54
CA ALA A 136 9.70 -11.26 6.29
C ALA A 136 8.75 -10.08 6.06
N ALA A 137 8.30 -9.88 4.80
CA ALA A 137 7.32 -8.85 4.48
C ALA A 137 5.98 -9.12 5.19
N ALA A 138 5.47 -10.33 5.08
CA ALA A 138 4.22 -10.71 5.71
C ALA A 138 4.29 -10.64 7.24
N GLN A 139 5.42 -11.02 7.85
CA GLN A 139 5.66 -10.86 9.29
C GLN A 139 5.66 -9.38 9.69
N ALA A 140 6.26 -8.49 8.90
CA ALA A 140 6.28 -7.07 9.19
C ALA A 140 4.87 -6.46 9.21
N PHE A 141 4.04 -6.76 8.20
CA PHE A 141 2.65 -6.29 8.16
C PHE A 141 1.76 -6.93 9.24
N GLY A 142 1.91 -8.23 9.52
CA GLY A 142 1.24 -8.88 10.65
C GLY A 142 1.62 -8.24 11.99
N GLY A 143 2.90 -7.92 12.17
CA GLY A 143 3.42 -7.20 13.35
C GLY A 143 2.88 -5.78 13.45
N PHE A 144 2.77 -5.06 12.32
CA PHE A 144 2.15 -3.75 12.23
C PHE A 144 0.70 -3.79 12.72
N GLN A 145 -0.12 -4.70 12.20
CA GLN A 145 -1.50 -4.86 12.65
C GLN A 145 -1.60 -5.27 14.13
N ARG A 146 -0.73 -6.18 14.59
CA ARG A 146 -0.69 -6.59 16.00
C ARG A 146 -0.39 -5.41 16.93
N LEU A 147 0.53 -4.54 16.55
CA LEU A 147 0.86 -3.32 17.30
C LEU A 147 -0.29 -2.30 17.30
N LEU A 148 -1.21 -2.37 16.35
CA LEU A 148 -2.39 -1.51 16.25
C LEU A 148 -3.67 -2.19 16.76
N ALA A 149 -3.60 -3.43 17.26
CA ALA A 149 -4.80 -4.18 17.67
C ALA A 149 -5.54 -3.54 18.87
N ASP A 150 -4.84 -2.77 19.70
CA ASP A 150 -5.39 -2.01 20.83
C ASP A 150 -5.44 -0.49 20.55
N PHE A 151 -5.55 -0.11 19.28
CA PHE A 151 -5.59 1.31 18.89
C PHE A 151 -6.80 2.01 19.52
N PRO A 152 -6.59 3.15 20.23
CA PRO A 152 -7.63 3.77 21.02
C PRO A 152 -8.65 4.56 20.20
N ASP A 153 -9.85 4.69 20.73
CA ASP A 153 -10.86 5.62 20.23
C ASP A 153 -10.41 7.10 20.27
N PRO A 154 -10.98 7.94 19.41
CA PRO A 154 -11.93 7.63 18.34
C PRO A 154 -11.27 6.85 17.20
N ALA A 155 -12.09 6.17 16.38
CA ALA A 155 -11.62 5.51 15.17
C ALA A 155 -10.83 6.47 14.24
N LEU A 156 -9.95 5.91 13.40
CA LEU A 156 -9.28 6.68 12.35
C LEU A 156 -10.30 7.13 11.28
N HIS A 157 -9.98 8.21 10.57
CA HIS A 157 -10.76 8.65 9.44
C HIS A 157 -10.64 7.67 8.27
N ALA A 158 -11.73 7.45 7.53
CA ALA A 158 -11.67 6.77 6.24
C ALA A 158 -11.09 7.75 5.19
N THR A 159 -9.79 7.68 4.95
CA THR A 159 -9.07 8.59 4.04
C THR A 159 -9.47 8.41 2.59
N ILE A 160 -9.88 7.19 2.21
CA ILE A 160 -10.55 6.86 0.96
C ILE A 160 -11.80 6.05 1.32
N PRO A 161 -12.99 6.65 1.26
CA PRO A 161 -14.24 5.92 1.52
C PRO A 161 -14.38 4.70 0.60
N ASP A 162 -14.92 3.61 1.14
CA ASP A 162 -15.20 2.38 0.39
C ASP A 162 -13.99 1.82 -0.37
N PHE A 163 -12.77 1.97 0.19
CA PHE A 163 -11.52 1.64 -0.49
C PHE A 163 -11.50 0.18 -0.97
N HIS A 164 -11.87 -0.78 -0.11
CA HIS A 164 -12.00 -2.21 -0.43
C HIS A 164 -13.47 -2.67 -0.51
N PHE A 165 -14.34 -1.81 -1.00
CA PHE A 165 -15.72 -2.21 -1.30
C PHE A 165 -15.80 -2.80 -2.71
N THR A 166 -15.42 -4.06 -2.85
CA THR A 166 -15.32 -4.76 -4.15
C THR A 166 -16.58 -4.68 -5.00
N PRO A 167 -17.83 -4.79 -4.45
CA PRO A 167 -19.04 -4.59 -5.27
C PRO A 167 -19.10 -3.21 -5.92
N GLY A 168 -18.68 -2.16 -5.21
CA GLY A 168 -18.60 -0.80 -5.77
C GLY A 168 -17.55 -0.70 -6.90
N ARG A 169 -16.46 -1.46 -6.82
CA ARG A 169 -15.45 -1.50 -7.90
C ARG A 169 -15.98 -2.21 -9.15
N LEU A 170 -16.75 -3.28 -8.98
CA LEU A 170 -17.43 -3.95 -10.11
C LEU A 170 -18.49 -3.04 -10.73
N LYS A 171 -19.26 -2.32 -9.91
CA LYS A 171 -20.23 -1.33 -10.41
C LYS A 171 -19.54 -0.21 -11.20
N ALA A 172 -18.42 0.32 -10.73
CA ALA A 172 -17.66 1.34 -11.45
C ALA A 172 -17.11 0.80 -12.79
N LEU A 173 -16.74 -0.49 -12.86
CA LEU A 173 -16.38 -1.14 -14.11
C LEU A 173 -17.59 -1.26 -15.05
N GLU A 174 -18.76 -1.67 -14.54
CA GLU A 174 -20.01 -1.73 -15.32
C GLU A 174 -20.36 -0.38 -15.92
N GLU A 175 -20.31 0.69 -15.14
CA GLU A 175 -20.53 2.07 -15.59
C GLU A 175 -19.51 2.50 -16.66
N ALA A 176 -18.24 2.07 -16.54
CA ALA A 176 -17.21 2.35 -17.55
C ALA A 176 -17.46 1.59 -18.86
N VAL A 177 -17.97 0.35 -18.78
CA VAL A 177 -18.35 -0.47 -19.94
C VAL A 177 -19.59 0.12 -20.65
N ASP A 178 -20.62 0.48 -19.89
CA ASP A 178 -21.85 1.06 -20.44
C ASP A 178 -21.60 2.39 -21.15
N THR A 179 -20.67 3.17 -20.62
CA THR A 179 -20.31 4.49 -21.17
C THR A 179 -19.42 4.36 -22.40
N ASP A 180 -18.46 3.44 -22.38
CA ASP A 180 -17.39 3.21 -23.37
C ASP A 180 -16.86 4.49 -24.03
N ALA A 181 -16.60 5.49 -23.21
CA ALA A 181 -16.30 6.87 -23.64
C ALA A 181 -15.15 6.97 -24.65
N LEU A 182 -14.27 5.98 -24.69
CA LEU A 182 -13.09 5.94 -25.57
C LEU A 182 -13.13 4.82 -26.60
N GLY A 183 -14.21 4.03 -26.70
CA GLY A 183 -14.35 2.91 -27.63
C GLY A 183 -13.34 1.78 -27.35
N ARG A 184 -12.99 1.53 -26.07
CA ARG A 184 -11.98 0.54 -25.68
C ARG A 184 -12.56 -0.82 -25.28
N CYS A 185 -13.88 -0.93 -25.13
CA CYS A 185 -14.56 -2.14 -24.66
C CYS A 185 -14.34 -3.33 -25.59
N ASP A 186 -14.39 -3.14 -26.90
CA ASP A 186 -14.18 -4.25 -27.84
C ASP A 186 -12.79 -4.89 -27.71
N ALA A 187 -11.75 -4.08 -27.51
CA ALA A 187 -10.39 -4.57 -27.33
C ALA A 187 -10.15 -5.23 -25.95
N ALA A 188 -10.99 -4.94 -24.96
CA ALA A 188 -10.93 -5.48 -23.60
C ALA A 188 -12.06 -6.47 -23.29
N ARG A 189 -12.83 -6.91 -24.30
CA ARG A 189 -14.04 -7.74 -24.12
C ARG A 189 -13.79 -8.99 -23.28
N THR A 190 -12.72 -9.72 -23.59
CA THR A 190 -12.37 -10.96 -22.87
C THR A 190 -12.10 -10.71 -21.41
N GLU A 191 -11.39 -9.63 -21.08
CA GLU A 191 -11.06 -9.24 -19.71
C GLU A 191 -12.31 -8.82 -18.94
N ILE A 192 -13.20 -8.06 -19.58
CA ILE A 192 -14.49 -7.64 -19.03
C ILE A 192 -15.34 -8.87 -18.66
N GLU A 193 -15.50 -9.81 -19.62
CA GLU A 193 -16.27 -11.04 -19.41
C GLU A 193 -15.70 -11.88 -18.26
N LYS A 194 -14.38 -12.03 -18.17
CA LYS A 194 -13.72 -12.79 -17.10
C LYS A 194 -13.94 -12.16 -15.71
N VAL A 195 -13.82 -10.84 -15.59
CA VAL A 195 -14.06 -10.13 -14.31
C VAL A 195 -15.51 -10.31 -13.88
N PHE A 196 -16.48 -10.14 -14.76
CA PHE A 196 -17.89 -10.32 -14.42
C PHE A 196 -18.27 -11.78 -14.16
N ALA A 197 -17.60 -12.74 -14.76
CA ALA A 197 -17.83 -14.17 -14.46
C ALA A 197 -17.49 -14.52 -12.99
N THR A 198 -16.62 -13.74 -12.34
CA THR A 198 -16.20 -13.94 -10.95
C THR A 198 -16.93 -13.02 -9.94
N HIS A 199 -17.97 -12.28 -10.38
CA HIS A 199 -18.69 -11.30 -9.55
C HIS A 199 -19.23 -11.86 -8.22
N GLY A 200 -19.59 -13.16 -8.15
CA GLY A 200 -20.06 -13.82 -6.94
C GLY A 200 -19.05 -13.78 -5.79
N LEU A 201 -17.75 -13.62 -6.08
CA LEU A 201 -16.70 -13.49 -5.07
C LEU A 201 -16.72 -12.13 -4.36
N ALA A 202 -17.27 -11.08 -4.98
CA ALA A 202 -17.20 -9.71 -4.49
C ALA A 202 -17.84 -9.50 -3.10
N HIS A 203 -18.83 -10.30 -2.74
CA HIS A 203 -19.55 -10.21 -1.46
C HIS A 203 -18.94 -11.09 -0.36
N ALA A 204 -18.03 -12.00 -0.68
CA ALA A 204 -17.55 -13.05 0.23
C ALA A 204 -17.00 -12.53 1.57
N LEU A 205 -16.32 -11.38 1.59
CA LEU A 205 -15.80 -10.79 2.82
C LEU A 205 -16.82 -9.87 3.53
N ILE A 206 -17.74 -9.26 2.79
CA ILE A 206 -18.78 -8.41 3.32
C ILE A 206 -19.80 -9.25 4.09
N ASP A 207 -20.26 -10.34 3.49
CA ASP A 207 -21.24 -11.25 4.08
C ASP A 207 -20.70 -12.03 5.28
N ALA A 208 -19.38 -12.09 5.42
CA ALA A 208 -18.72 -12.76 6.55
C ALA A 208 -18.76 -11.97 7.87
N HIS A 209 -19.17 -10.69 7.83
CA HIS A 209 -19.28 -9.82 9.01
C HIS A 209 -18.05 -9.87 9.94
N LEU A 210 -16.87 -9.79 9.36
CA LEU A 210 -15.60 -9.83 10.11
C LEU A 210 -15.38 -8.56 10.94
N PRO A 211 -14.58 -8.64 12.01
CA PRO A 211 -14.26 -7.47 12.84
C PRO A 211 -13.54 -6.37 12.05
N ILE A 212 -13.98 -5.12 12.23
CA ILE A 212 -13.25 -3.96 11.72
C ILE A 212 -12.06 -3.68 12.62
N ARG A 213 -10.88 -3.50 12.03
CA ARG A 213 -9.62 -3.21 12.70
C ARG A 213 -8.91 -2.02 12.05
N VAL A 214 -7.84 -1.54 12.65
CA VAL A 214 -6.92 -0.63 11.96
C VAL A 214 -6.02 -1.46 11.05
N THR A 215 -6.08 -1.21 9.75
CA THR A 215 -5.37 -1.95 8.71
C THR A 215 -4.59 -1.00 7.83
N HIS A 216 -3.59 -1.52 7.12
CA HIS A 216 -2.81 -0.73 6.19
C HIS A 216 -3.60 -0.43 4.90
N ASN A 217 -4.38 -1.40 4.44
CA ASN A 217 -5.21 -1.37 3.22
C ASN A 217 -4.43 -1.22 1.89
N ASP A 218 -3.10 -1.16 1.90
CA ASP A 218 -2.23 -1.21 0.71
C ASP A 218 -0.93 -1.96 1.09
N ALA A 219 -1.09 -3.19 1.62
CA ALA A 219 -0.03 -3.99 2.24
C ALA A 219 0.83 -4.74 1.21
N LYS A 220 1.31 -4.05 0.19
CA LYS A 220 2.20 -4.60 -0.83
C LYS A 220 3.68 -4.53 -0.40
N ILE A 221 4.51 -5.41 -0.95
CA ILE A 221 5.94 -5.50 -0.58
C ILE A 221 6.69 -4.18 -0.77
N SER A 222 6.32 -3.36 -1.76
CA SER A 222 6.95 -2.05 -1.99
C SER A 222 6.67 -1.03 -0.90
N ASN A 223 5.68 -1.27 -0.03
CA ASN A 223 5.35 -0.47 1.14
C ASN A 223 6.03 -1.01 2.42
N LEU A 224 7.04 -1.86 2.27
CA LEU A 224 7.95 -2.25 3.33
C LEU A 224 9.38 -1.87 2.95
N LEU A 225 10.06 -1.19 3.87
CA LEU A 225 11.51 -1.03 3.80
C LEU A 225 12.18 -2.23 4.45
N PHE A 226 13.22 -2.73 3.79
CA PHE A 226 14.07 -3.80 4.29
C PHE A 226 15.42 -3.22 4.73
N ASP A 227 15.99 -3.77 5.77
CA ASP A 227 17.35 -3.46 6.16
C ASP A 227 18.32 -3.95 5.08
N ALA A 228 19.15 -3.05 4.56
CA ALA A 228 20.03 -3.34 3.42
C ALA A 228 21.11 -4.38 3.75
N GLN A 229 21.50 -4.55 5.03
CA GLN A 229 22.54 -5.48 5.44
C GLN A 229 21.99 -6.85 5.79
N SER A 230 20.95 -6.90 6.64
CA SER A 230 20.39 -8.16 7.13
C SER A 230 19.30 -8.74 6.23
N GLY A 231 18.67 -7.91 5.39
CA GLY A 231 17.51 -8.30 4.60
C GLY A 231 16.21 -8.43 5.39
N ALA A 232 16.21 -8.14 6.68
CA ALA A 232 15.01 -8.20 7.51
C ALA A 232 14.02 -7.08 7.17
N GLY A 233 12.72 -7.34 7.33
CA GLY A 233 11.70 -6.30 7.29
C GLY A 233 11.97 -5.24 8.38
N LEU A 234 11.97 -3.97 7.99
CA LEU A 234 12.42 -2.87 8.84
C LEU A 234 11.28 -1.93 9.22
N CYS A 235 10.66 -1.27 8.26
CA CYS A 235 9.63 -0.26 8.49
C CYS A 235 8.51 -0.35 7.45
N VAL A 236 7.28 -0.44 7.91
CA VAL A 236 6.08 -0.28 7.07
C VAL A 236 5.93 1.21 6.75
N VAL A 237 5.74 1.54 5.49
CA VAL A 237 5.66 2.91 4.96
C VAL A 237 4.39 3.11 4.14
N ASP A 238 4.15 4.33 3.68
CA ASP A 238 2.96 4.72 2.89
C ASP A 238 1.66 4.56 3.70
N LEU A 239 1.61 5.27 4.83
CA LEU A 239 0.52 5.14 5.81
C LEU A 239 -0.77 5.92 5.44
N ASP A 240 -0.90 6.42 4.23
CA ASP A 240 -2.03 7.26 3.80
C ASP A 240 -3.37 6.50 3.77
N THR A 241 -3.30 5.20 3.57
CA THR A 241 -4.45 4.29 3.55
C THR A 241 -4.69 3.58 4.88
N VAL A 242 -3.92 3.93 5.93
CA VAL A 242 -4.14 3.34 7.26
C VAL A 242 -5.42 3.91 7.87
N MET A 243 -6.45 3.07 7.90
CA MET A 243 -7.80 3.41 8.32
C MET A 243 -8.56 2.14 8.74
N PRO A 244 -9.81 2.25 9.24
CA PRO A 244 -10.62 1.07 9.55
C PRO A 244 -10.83 0.17 8.33
N GLY A 245 -10.63 -1.14 8.50
CA GLY A 245 -10.78 -2.14 7.46
C GLY A 245 -10.79 -3.57 8.02
N LEU A 246 -10.81 -4.57 7.15
CA LEU A 246 -10.68 -5.97 7.54
C LEU A 246 -9.22 -6.37 7.55
N ALA A 247 -8.74 -7.00 8.62
CA ALA A 247 -7.34 -7.45 8.70
C ALA A 247 -6.94 -8.34 7.52
N VAL A 248 -7.86 -9.11 7.00
CA VAL A 248 -7.65 -10.02 5.87
C VAL A 248 -7.38 -9.28 4.55
N TYR A 249 -7.71 -7.99 4.41
CA TYR A 249 -7.37 -7.20 3.22
C TYR A 249 -5.86 -7.07 3.06
N ASP A 250 -5.14 -6.78 4.14
CA ASP A 250 -3.68 -6.69 4.10
C ASP A 250 -3.04 -8.03 3.70
N PHE A 251 -3.54 -9.15 4.23
CA PHE A 251 -3.10 -10.47 3.78
C PHE A 251 -3.37 -10.70 2.30
N GLY A 252 -4.55 -10.30 1.83
CA GLY A 252 -4.94 -10.42 0.42
C GLY A 252 -3.99 -9.64 -0.49
N ASP A 253 -3.62 -8.44 -0.11
CA ASP A 253 -2.71 -7.59 -0.89
C ASP A 253 -1.26 -8.08 -0.84
N LEU A 254 -0.81 -8.65 0.29
CA LEU A 254 0.47 -9.35 0.36
C LEU A 254 0.53 -10.50 -0.64
N VAL A 255 -0.52 -11.35 -0.72
CA VAL A 255 -0.58 -12.44 -1.69
C VAL A 255 -0.61 -11.90 -3.11
N ARG A 256 -1.47 -10.90 -3.39
CA ARG A 256 -1.57 -10.25 -4.70
C ARG A 256 -0.22 -9.75 -5.21
N SER A 257 0.56 -9.12 -4.34
CA SER A 257 1.82 -8.48 -4.73
C SER A 257 3.04 -9.41 -4.71
N MET A 258 2.93 -10.61 -4.11
CA MET A 258 4.09 -11.48 -3.91
C MET A 258 3.90 -12.94 -4.34
N ALA A 259 2.68 -13.38 -4.70
CA ALA A 259 2.44 -14.79 -5.01
C ALA A 259 2.95 -15.24 -6.39
N THR A 260 3.43 -14.30 -7.20
CA THR A 260 4.03 -14.52 -8.52
C THR A 260 5.32 -13.72 -8.67
N ARG A 261 6.23 -14.18 -9.56
CA ARG A 261 7.45 -13.44 -9.94
C ARG A 261 7.21 -12.47 -11.09
N ALA A 262 6.07 -12.57 -11.76
CA ALA A 262 5.72 -11.70 -12.86
C ALA A 262 5.58 -10.24 -12.40
N ALA A 263 5.91 -9.31 -13.26
CA ALA A 263 5.64 -7.90 -13.03
C ALA A 263 4.12 -7.64 -12.99
N GLU A 264 3.69 -6.55 -12.33
CA GLU A 264 2.26 -6.20 -12.24
C GLU A 264 1.63 -5.94 -13.62
N ASP A 265 2.42 -5.51 -14.60
CA ASP A 265 2.02 -5.25 -15.98
C ASP A 265 2.68 -6.21 -16.98
N GLU A 266 2.90 -7.48 -16.57
CA GLU A 266 3.49 -8.53 -17.39
C GLU A 266 2.64 -8.76 -18.66
N ARG A 267 3.29 -8.76 -19.81
CA ARG A 267 2.63 -8.95 -21.11
C ARG A 267 2.58 -10.41 -21.55
N ASP A 268 3.57 -11.19 -21.13
CA ASP A 268 3.58 -12.64 -21.33
C ASP A 268 2.86 -13.32 -20.17
N LEU A 269 1.55 -13.51 -20.32
CA LEU A 269 0.72 -14.13 -19.28
C LEU A 269 1.12 -15.57 -18.94
N THR A 270 1.97 -16.23 -19.73
CA THR A 270 2.52 -17.55 -19.38
C THR A 270 3.53 -17.46 -18.24
N GLN A 271 4.09 -16.29 -17.98
CA GLN A 271 4.96 -16.01 -16.84
C GLN A 271 4.18 -15.74 -15.54
N VAL A 272 2.89 -15.36 -15.66
CA VAL A 272 2.03 -15.12 -14.49
C VAL A 272 1.57 -16.47 -13.94
N ARG A 273 2.38 -17.01 -13.04
CA ARG A 273 2.14 -18.30 -12.37
C ARG A 273 2.17 -18.11 -10.86
N LEU A 274 1.21 -18.70 -10.18
CA LEU A 274 1.23 -18.77 -8.73
C LEU A 274 2.36 -19.68 -8.27
N GLU A 275 3.15 -19.20 -7.31
CA GLU A 275 4.11 -20.04 -6.59
C GLU A 275 3.52 -20.42 -5.21
N PRO A 276 3.01 -21.63 -5.01
CA PRO A 276 2.41 -22.07 -3.73
C PRO A 276 3.37 -21.92 -2.55
N GLY A 277 4.68 -22.03 -2.79
CA GLY A 277 5.72 -21.82 -1.79
C GLY A 277 5.75 -20.38 -1.25
N LEU A 278 5.57 -19.39 -2.12
CA LEU A 278 5.46 -17.98 -1.70
C LEU A 278 4.20 -17.75 -0.87
N VAL A 279 3.04 -18.25 -1.30
CA VAL A 279 1.79 -18.10 -0.53
C VAL A 279 1.90 -18.72 0.86
N LYS A 280 2.53 -19.91 0.98
CA LYS A 280 2.78 -20.57 2.29
C LYS A 280 3.72 -19.73 3.16
N ALA A 281 4.78 -19.16 2.58
CA ALA A 281 5.72 -18.30 3.30
C ALA A 281 5.03 -17.01 3.79
N ILE A 282 4.19 -16.39 2.95
CA ILE A 282 3.37 -15.24 3.31
C ILE A 282 2.43 -15.59 4.47
N ALA A 283 1.69 -16.70 4.37
CA ALA A 283 0.77 -17.15 5.40
C ALA A 283 1.49 -17.43 6.73
N TRP A 284 2.62 -18.13 6.67
CA TRP A 284 3.44 -18.39 7.85
C TRP A 284 3.95 -17.10 8.52
N GLY A 285 4.55 -16.19 7.72
CA GLY A 285 5.07 -14.93 8.24
C GLY A 285 3.98 -14.05 8.86
N TYR A 286 2.84 -13.92 8.16
CA TYR A 286 1.71 -13.13 8.63
C TYR A 286 1.10 -13.70 9.91
N LEU A 287 0.79 -15.00 9.95
CA LEU A 287 0.15 -15.66 11.08
C LEU A 287 1.05 -15.75 12.31
N LYS A 288 2.37 -15.76 12.13
CA LYS A 288 3.32 -15.69 13.25
C LYS A 288 3.08 -14.48 14.16
N GLU A 289 2.66 -13.36 13.60
CA GLU A 289 2.37 -12.12 14.32
C GLU A 289 0.85 -11.89 14.49
N ALA A 290 0.09 -12.07 13.41
CA ALA A 290 -1.34 -11.79 13.38
C ALA A 290 -2.18 -12.92 14.00
N GLY A 291 -1.67 -14.13 14.06
CA GLY A 291 -2.41 -15.28 14.58
C GLY A 291 -2.91 -15.12 16.03
N ALA A 292 -2.27 -14.29 16.84
CA ALA A 292 -2.67 -14.04 18.20
C ALA A 292 -3.95 -13.21 18.36
N PHE A 293 -4.29 -12.36 17.37
CA PHE A 293 -5.45 -11.47 17.44
C PHE A 293 -6.55 -11.79 16.41
N LEU A 294 -6.23 -12.54 15.36
CA LEU A 294 -7.22 -12.94 14.36
C LEU A 294 -8.19 -13.98 14.92
N SER A 295 -9.49 -13.77 14.68
CA SER A 295 -10.53 -14.75 14.94
C SER A 295 -10.38 -15.97 14.02
N SER A 296 -11.03 -17.09 14.38
CA SER A 296 -11.07 -18.26 13.52
C SER A 296 -11.73 -17.98 12.17
N ALA A 297 -12.75 -17.12 12.13
CA ALA A 297 -13.41 -16.71 10.90
C ALA A 297 -12.46 -15.90 9.97
N GLU A 298 -11.69 -14.95 10.54
CA GLU A 298 -10.68 -14.22 9.76
C GLU A 298 -9.61 -15.17 9.20
N ARG A 299 -9.11 -16.12 10.00
CA ARG A 299 -8.10 -17.10 9.54
C ARG A 299 -8.63 -18.00 8.44
N ALA A 300 -9.89 -18.46 8.53
CA ALA A 300 -10.51 -19.29 7.51
C ALA A 300 -10.69 -18.60 6.15
N LEU A 301 -10.74 -17.26 6.14
CA LEU A 301 -10.99 -16.46 4.94
C LEU A 301 -9.73 -15.84 4.31
N LEU A 302 -8.53 -16.17 4.78
CA LEU A 302 -7.29 -15.58 4.26
C LEU A 302 -7.12 -15.80 2.74
N ILE A 303 -7.31 -17.02 2.26
CA ILE A 303 -7.19 -17.31 0.81
C ILE A 303 -8.34 -16.69 0.02
N THR A 304 -9.55 -16.70 0.57
CA THR A 304 -10.67 -15.96 -0.02
C THR A 304 -10.37 -14.47 -0.14
N ALA A 305 -9.76 -13.86 0.89
CA ALA A 305 -9.36 -12.45 0.85
C ALA A 305 -8.34 -12.17 -0.26
N ALA A 306 -7.36 -13.05 -0.46
CA ALA A 306 -6.43 -12.93 -1.57
C ALA A 306 -7.14 -12.88 -2.93
N ARG A 307 -8.11 -13.78 -3.13
CA ARG A 307 -8.92 -13.83 -4.36
C ARG A 307 -9.76 -12.56 -4.54
N VAL A 308 -10.40 -12.09 -3.47
CA VAL A 308 -11.22 -10.85 -3.50
C VAL A 308 -10.36 -9.63 -3.86
N ILE A 309 -9.20 -9.46 -3.22
CA ILE A 309 -8.32 -8.30 -3.50
C ILE A 309 -7.76 -8.35 -4.92
N VAL A 310 -7.42 -9.54 -5.44
CA VAL A 310 -6.98 -9.69 -6.84
C VAL A 310 -8.11 -9.35 -7.82
N LEU A 311 -9.34 -9.81 -7.57
CA LEU A 311 -10.52 -9.45 -8.36
C LEU A 311 -10.76 -7.94 -8.34
N GLU A 312 -10.74 -7.35 -7.14
CA GLU A 312 -10.92 -5.91 -6.96
C GLU A 312 -9.92 -5.11 -7.78
N GLN A 313 -8.64 -5.49 -7.71
CA GLN A 313 -7.58 -4.78 -8.41
C GLN A 313 -7.67 -4.98 -9.93
N ALA A 314 -8.10 -6.15 -10.42
CA ALA A 314 -8.40 -6.39 -11.83
C ALA A 314 -9.50 -5.44 -12.32
N ALA A 315 -10.61 -5.33 -11.58
CA ALA A 315 -11.72 -4.45 -11.91
C ALA A 315 -11.29 -2.97 -11.92
N ARG A 316 -10.48 -2.53 -10.95
CA ARG A 316 -9.97 -1.15 -10.87
C ARG A 316 -9.07 -0.79 -12.04
N PHE A 317 -8.11 -1.64 -12.40
CA PHE A 317 -7.23 -1.39 -13.54
C PHE A 317 -8.01 -1.38 -14.86
N LEU A 318 -8.99 -2.28 -14.99
CA LEU A 318 -9.80 -2.37 -16.21
C LEU A 318 -10.72 -1.15 -16.35
N ALA A 319 -11.38 -0.72 -15.29
CA ALA A 319 -12.21 0.49 -15.28
C ALA A 319 -11.38 1.73 -15.61
N ASP A 320 -10.19 1.89 -15.00
CA ASP A 320 -9.31 3.02 -15.29
C ASP A 320 -8.81 3.02 -16.74
N HIS A 321 -8.50 1.83 -17.30
CA HIS A 321 -8.18 1.69 -18.72
C HIS A 321 -9.32 2.19 -19.61
N LEU A 322 -10.56 1.78 -19.33
CA LEU A 322 -11.74 2.18 -20.13
C LEU A 322 -12.03 3.68 -20.00
N GLN A 323 -11.74 4.27 -18.84
CA GLN A 323 -11.94 5.70 -18.54
C GLN A 323 -10.79 6.61 -19.02
N GLY A 324 -9.69 6.07 -19.54
CA GLY A 324 -8.59 6.86 -20.10
C GLY A 324 -7.32 6.95 -19.28
N ASP A 325 -7.10 5.99 -18.36
CA ASP A 325 -5.89 5.90 -17.56
C ASP A 325 -5.68 7.14 -16.65
N LEU A 326 -6.73 7.52 -15.93
CA LEU A 326 -6.79 8.76 -15.14
C LEU A 326 -6.28 8.60 -13.70
N TYR A 327 -6.49 7.42 -13.10
CA TYR A 327 -6.18 7.16 -11.70
C TYR A 327 -4.75 6.61 -11.52
N TYR A 328 -4.42 5.54 -12.24
CA TYR A 328 -3.10 4.93 -12.15
C TYR A 328 -2.15 5.51 -13.18
N ARG A 329 -1.02 6.02 -12.70
CA ARG A 329 0.02 6.52 -13.59
C ARG A 329 0.52 5.43 -14.53
N ILE A 330 0.52 5.72 -15.81
CA ILE A 330 1.05 4.86 -16.86
C ILE A 330 2.33 5.43 -17.46
N SER A 331 3.22 4.56 -17.92
CA SER A 331 4.43 4.89 -18.68
C SER A 331 4.28 4.59 -20.18
N ARG A 332 3.24 3.83 -20.56
CA ARG A 332 2.95 3.45 -21.94
C ARG A 332 1.44 3.26 -22.16
N PRO A 333 0.92 3.45 -23.38
CA PRO A 333 -0.46 3.12 -23.69
C PRO A 333 -0.80 1.65 -23.41
N GLY A 334 -1.99 1.38 -22.86
CA GLY A 334 -2.48 0.03 -22.57
C GLY A 334 -1.88 -0.62 -21.33
N GLN A 335 -1.05 0.08 -20.55
CA GLN A 335 -0.41 -0.51 -19.36
C GLN A 335 -1.43 -0.96 -18.31
N ASN A 336 -2.54 -0.23 -18.10
CA ASN A 336 -3.57 -0.65 -17.15
C ASN A 336 -4.37 -1.86 -17.65
N LEU A 337 -4.51 -2.03 -18.97
CA LEU A 337 -5.08 -3.27 -19.53
C LEU A 337 -4.15 -4.47 -19.26
N ASP A 338 -2.83 -4.30 -19.45
CA ASP A 338 -1.87 -5.35 -19.14
C ASP A 338 -1.86 -5.68 -17.64
N ARG A 339 -1.96 -4.67 -16.75
CA ARG A 339 -2.14 -4.87 -15.31
C ARG A 339 -3.42 -5.66 -15.00
N ALA A 340 -4.54 -5.32 -15.62
CA ALA A 340 -5.79 -6.05 -15.45
C ALA A 340 -5.65 -7.52 -15.87
N ARG A 341 -5.01 -7.77 -17.01
CA ARG A 341 -4.72 -9.13 -17.52
C ARG A 341 -3.88 -9.95 -16.54
N THR A 342 -2.85 -9.33 -15.97
CA THR A 342 -2.00 -9.97 -14.95
C THR A 342 -2.81 -10.35 -13.72
N GLN A 343 -3.68 -9.45 -13.22
CA GLN A 343 -4.53 -9.76 -12.07
C GLN A 343 -5.56 -10.85 -12.40
N ILE A 344 -6.20 -10.82 -13.56
CA ILE A 344 -7.14 -11.86 -14.00
C ILE A 344 -6.43 -13.22 -14.06
N ARG A 345 -5.23 -13.27 -14.64
CA ARG A 345 -4.46 -14.50 -14.72
C ARG A 345 -4.05 -15.01 -13.33
N LEU A 346 -3.65 -14.12 -12.42
CA LEU A 346 -3.34 -14.49 -11.04
C LEU A 346 -4.57 -15.01 -10.29
N LEU A 347 -5.76 -14.45 -10.53
CA LEU A 347 -7.01 -14.94 -9.96
C LEU A 347 -7.33 -16.38 -10.45
N GLU A 348 -7.17 -16.66 -11.74
CA GLU A 348 -7.33 -18.00 -12.30
C GLU A 348 -6.38 -19.01 -11.62
N GLU A 349 -5.13 -18.64 -11.39
CA GLU A 349 -4.15 -19.45 -10.68
C GLU A 349 -4.54 -19.68 -9.22
N LEU A 350 -4.98 -18.62 -8.51
CA LEU A 350 -5.47 -18.72 -7.13
C LEU A 350 -6.69 -19.65 -7.03
N ASP A 351 -7.64 -19.55 -7.96
CA ASP A 351 -8.84 -20.37 -8.00
C ASP A 351 -8.48 -21.85 -8.19
N ALA A 352 -7.55 -22.15 -9.11
CA ALA A 352 -7.08 -23.50 -9.35
C ALA A 352 -6.40 -24.14 -8.13
N HIS A 353 -5.79 -23.34 -7.25
CA HIS A 353 -5.05 -23.81 -6.08
C HIS A 353 -5.79 -23.59 -4.75
N ALA A 354 -6.95 -22.89 -4.74
CA ALA A 354 -7.61 -22.43 -3.52
C ALA A 354 -7.77 -23.50 -2.44
N ALA A 355 -8.40 -24.61 -2.76
CA ALA A 355 -8.66 -25.72 -1.80
C ALA A 355 -7.36 -26.33 -1.23
N SER A 356 -6.26 -26.34 -1.99
CA SER A 356 -4.96 -26.81 -1.50
C SER A 356 -4.33 -25.77 -0.56
N LEU A 357 -4.37 -24.50 -0.93
CA LEU A 357 -3.83 -23.41 -0.14
C LEU A 357 -4.57 -23.25 1.19
N GLU A 358 -5.91 -23.31 1.18
CA GLU A 358 -6.73 -23.28 2.40
C GLU A 358 -6.35 -24.39 3.37
N ARG A 359 -6.19 -25.64 2.89
CA ARG A 359 -5.74 -26.76 3.73
C ARG A 359 -4.35 -26.56 4.29
N GLU A 360 -3.44 -25.95 3.53
CA GLU A 360 -2.07 -25.70 4.02
C GLU A 360 -2.04 -24.55 5.04
N VAL A 361 -2.78 -23.46 4.78
CA VAL A 361 -2.88 -22.33 5.71
C VAL A 361 -3.58 -22.72 7.02
N ALA A 362 -4.58 -23.60 6.95
CA ALA A 362 -5.28 -24.09 8.15
C ALA A 362 -4.40 -24.94 9.10
N LYS A 363 -3.23 -25.38 8.66
CA LYS A 363 -2.26 -26.13 9.49
C LYS A 363 -1.31 -25.21 10.26
N LEU A 364 -1.26 -23.92 9.91
CA LEU A 364 -0.41 -22.90 10.52
C LEU A 364 -1.11 -22.28 11.75
#